data_a3b52fec3b3161bcde4aaa485849f4fb
#
_entry.id   a3b52fec3b3161bcde4aaa485849f4fb
#
_cell.length_a   1.000
_cell.length_b   1.000
_cell.length_c   1.000
_cell.angle_alpha   90.00
_cell.angle_beta   90.00
_cell.angle_gamma   90.00
#
_symmetry.space_group_name_H-M   'P 1'
#
loop_
_entity.id
_entity.type
_entity.pdbx_description
1 polymer ?
#
loop_
_entity_poly.entity_id
_entity_poly.type
_entity_poly.pdbx_seq_one_letter_code
_entity_poly.pdbx_strand_id
1 'polypeptide(L)'
;MSLKIRLARAGTKKRPFYHIVIADSRSPRDGRFIERIGYFNPLLPKEKTERLKLDLDKVKAWMAKGALPTDRVLRFLDQAGVMTRAKRNNPERAIPRKERKAAREEKQKVADAAKTEAKSKADALARERAIAGEAAKKK
;
A
#
# COMPACT_ATOMS: atom_id res chain seq x y z
N MET A 1 -3.68 -27.50 0.20
CA MET A 1 -3.20 -26.77 1.39
C MET A 1 -2.30 -25.64 0.93
N SER A 2 -2.46 -24.45 1.48
CA SER A 2 -1.64 -23.28 1.08
C SER A 2 -0.53 -23.07 2.11
N LEU A 3 0.71 -23.30 1.70
CA LEU A 3 1.89 -23.10 2.54
C LEU A 3 2.34 -21.63 2.47
N LYS A 4 2.67 -21.06 3.62
CA LYS A 4 3.19 -19.69 3.71
C LYS A 4 4.50 -19.64 4.49
N ILE A 5 5.42 -18.81 3.98
CA ILE A 5 6.63 -18.42 4.70
C ILE A 5 6.30 -17.16 5.48
N ARG A 6 6.30 -17.25 6.81
CA ARG A 6 5.86 -16.17 7.68
C ARG A 6 6.70 -16.02 8.95
N LEU A 7 6.48 -14.94 9.67
CA LEU A 7 7.09 -14.67 10.96
C LEU A 7 6.19 -15.23 12.08
N ALA A 8 6.74 -16.07 12.93
CA ALA A 8 6.17 -16.47 14.21
C ALA A 8 6.86 -15.67 15.32
N ARG A 9 6.08 -15.08 16.23
CA ARG A 9 6.64 -14.31 17.34
C ARG A 9 7.14 -15.22 18.43
N ALA A 10 8.33 -14.93 18.91
CA ALA A 10 8.94 -15.49 20.10
C ALA A 10 9.43 -14.36 21.00
N GLY A 11 10.02 -14.70 22.15
CA GLY A 11 10.54 -13.71 23.08
C GLY A 11 9.50 -13.15 24.04
N THR A 12 9.93 -12.24 24.91
CA THR A 12 9.13 -11.68 26.00
C THR A 12 8.36 -10.42 25.60
N LYS A 13 7.53 -9.87 26.51
CA LYS A 13 6.61 -8.75 26.26
C LYS A 13 7.29 -7.52 25.61
N LYS A 14 8.42 -7.08 26.10
CA LYS A 14 9.15 -5.89 25.59
C LYS A 14 10.36 -6.24 24.72
N ARG A 15 10.69 -7.53 24.54
CA ARG A 15 11.82 -8.01 23.71
C ARG A 15 11.31 -8.97 22.63
N PRO A 16 10.72 -8.45 21.55
CA PRO A 16 10.23 -9.28 20.44
C PRO A 16 11.40 -9.93 19.70
N PHE A 17 11.23 -11.20 19.41
CA PHE A 17 12.09 -12.00 18.56
C PHE A 17 11.20 -12.79 17.60
N TYR A 18 11.63 -12.99 16.37
CA TYR A 18 10.81 -13.65 15.38
C TYR A 18 11.55 -14.82 14.75
N HIS A 19 10.88 -15.95 14.68
CA HIS A 19 11.29 -17.07 13.85
C HIS A 19 10.68 -16.94 12.46
N ILE A 20 11.46 -17.23 11.43
CA ILE A 20 10.96 -17.34 10.06
C ILE A 20 10.65 -18.81 9.85
N VAL A 21 9.36 -19.09 9.61
CA VAL A 21 8.84 -20.46 9.59
C VAL A 21 7.98 -20.70 8.36
N ILE A 22 7.92 -21.97 7.98
CA ILE A 22 6.99 -22.47 6.99
C ILE A 22 5.82 -23.09 7.74
N ALA A 23 4.63 -22.59 7.46
CA ALA A 23 3.42 -23.07 8.10
C ALA A 23 2.24 -23.05 7.11
N ASP A 24 1.21 -23.83 7.44
CA ASP A 24 -0.08 -23.73 6.76
C ASP A 24 -0.71 -22.36 7.00
N SER A 25 -1.36 -21.81 5.97
CA SER A 25 -2.04 -20.51 6.05
C SER A 25 -3.13 -20.46 7.11
N ARG A 26 -3.74 -21.59 7.42
CA ARG A 26 -4.82 -21.74 8.42
C ARG A 26 -4.31 -21.81 9.86
N SER A 27 -3.03 -22.18 10.06
CA SER A 27 -2.45 -22.28 11.40
C SER A 27 -2.32 -20.90 12.05
N PRO A 28 -2.52 -20.75 13.38
CA PRO A 28 -2.30 -19.49 14.08
C PRO A 28 -0.84 -19.04 13.96
N ARG A 29 -0.60 -17.74 14.13
CA ARG A 29 0.72 -17.12 13.90
C ARG A 29 1.87 -17.81 14.65
N ASP A 30 1.67 -18.10 15.92
CA ASP A 30 2.67 -18.67 16.82
C ASP A 30 2.42 -20.16 17.11
N GLY A 31 1.54 -20.79 16.31
CA GLY A 31 1.18 -22.18 16.44
C GLY A 31 2.11 -23.13 15.70
N ARG A 32 1.57 -24.31 15.37
CA ARG A 32 2.30 -25.37 14.67
C ARG A 32 2.88 -24.88 13.34
N PHE A 33 4.14 -25.15 13.11
CA PHE A 33 4.85 -24.91 11.86
C PHE A 33 5.54 -26.19 11.37
N ILE A 34 5.90 -26.23 10.10
CA ILE A 34 6.52 -27.40 9.47
C ILE A 34 8.03 -27.34 9.67
N GLU A 35 8.65 -26.21 9.33
CA GLU A 35 10.09 -26.02 9.42
C GLU A 35 10.44 -24.57 9.79
N ARG A 36 11.52 -24.40 10.55
CA ARG A 36 12.13 -23.11 10.84
C ARG A 36 13.32 -22.91 9.90
N ILE A 37 13.28 -21.82 9.12
CA ILE A 37 14.29 -21.49 8.10
C ILE A 37 15.15 -20.29 8.48
N GLY A 38 14.86 -19.63 9.60
CA GLY A 38 15.67 -18.52 10.06
C GLY A 38 15.09 -17.80 11.26
N TYR A 39 15.69 -16.66 11.57
CA TYR A 39 15.21 -15.77 12.63
C TYR A 39 15.44 -14.30 12.29
N PHE A 40 14.66 -13.44 12.92
CA PHE A 40 14.76 -11.99 12.79
C PHE A 40 14.67 -11.34 14.17
N ASN A 41 15.68 -10.55 14.52
CA ASN A 41 15.73 -9.77 15.75
C ASN A 41 15.60 -8.26 15.43
N PRO A 42 14.44 -7.64 15.68
CA PRO A 42 14.25 -6.21 15.38
C PRO A 42 15.02 -5.27 16.30
N LEU A 43 15.46 -5.73 17.47
CA LEU A 43 16.16 -4.91 18.47
C LEU A 43 17.61 -4.60 18.08
N LEU A 44 18.20 -5.43 17.23
CA LEU A 44 19.57 -5.21 16.76
C LEU A 44 19.61 -4.10 15.69
N PRO A 45 20.71 -3.32 15.60
CA PRO A 45 20.93 -2.33 14.55
C PRO A 45 20.79 -2.94 13.16
N LYS A 46 20.44 -2.13 12.17
CA LYS A 46 20.22 -2.60 10.79
C LYS A 46 21.48 -3.16 10.13
N GLU A 47 22.64 -2.70 10.57
CA GLU A 47 23.95 -3.06 10.02
C GLU A 47 24.45 -4.44 10.49
N LYS A 48 23.94 -4.94 11.61
CA LYS A 48 24.37 -6.24 12.12
C LYS A 48 23.77 -7.40 11.32
N THR A 49 24.64 -8.27 10.83
CA THR A 49 24.24 -9.51 10.12
C THR A 49 23.43 -10.47 10.99
N GLU A 50 23.67 -10.46 12.31
CA GLU A 50 22.90 -11.25 13.28
C GLU A 50 21.43 -10.82 13.41
N ARG A 51 21.07 -9.64 12.89
CA ARG A 51 19.70 -9.15 12.92
C ARG A 51 18.74 -10.04 12.12
N LEU A 52 19.23 -10.54 10.98
CA LEU A 52 18.47 -11.41 10.10
C LEU A 52 19.36 -12.56 9.66
N LYS A 53 19.02 -13.77 10.07
CA LYS A 53 19.63 -14.99 9.56
C LYS A 53 18.57 -15.77 8.81
N LEU A 54 18.83 -16.04 7.54
CA LEU A 54 17.92 -16.72 6.66
C LEU A 54 18.68 -17.76 5.84
N ASP A 55 18.17 -18.98 5.83
CA ASP A 55 18.66 -20.08 5.01
C ASP A 55 18.03 -19.97 3.61
N LEU A 56 18.78 -19.40 2.68
CA LEU A 56 18.28 -19.10 1.33
C LEU A 56 18.00 -20.37 0.50
N ASP A 57 18.76 -21.43 0.72
CA ASP A 57 18.59 -22.69 -0.02
C ASP A 57 17.28 -23.38 0.38
N LYS A 58 16.99 -23.39 1.67
CA LYS A 58 15.70 -23.89 2.18
C LYS A 58 14.53 -23.05 1.70
N VAL A 59 14.68 -21.73 1.67
CA VAL A 59 13.63 -20.83 1.15
C VAL A 59 13.33 -21.16 -0.31
N LYS A 60 14.36 -21.28 -1.16
CA LYS A 60 14.19 -21.62 -2.58
C LYS A 60 13.52 -22.97 -2.77
N ALA A 61 13.95 -23.98 -2.01
CA ALA A 61 13.36 -25.32 -2.05
C ALA A 61 11.88 -25.32 -1.68
N TRP A 62 11.49 -24.56 -0.64
CA TRP A 62 10.08 -24.43 -0.24
C TRP A 62 9.25 -23.59 -1.19
N MET A 63 9.82 -22.55 -1.79
CA MET A 63 9.15 -21.78 -2.83
C MET A 63 8.89 -22.65 -4.09
N ALA A 64 9.81 -23.51 -4.48
CA ALA A 64 9.60 -24.49 -5.54
C ALA A 64 8.46 -25.48 -5.23
N LYS A 65 8.24 -25.79 -3.95
CA LYS A 65 7.09 -26.59 -3.47
C LYS A 65 5.79 -25.77 -3.34
N GLY A 66 5.79 -24.49 -3.73
CA GLY A 66 4.62 -23.62 -3.72
C GLY A 66 4.37 -22.85 -2.42
N ALA A 67 5.36 -22.72 -1.54
CA ALA A 67 5.23 -21.88 -0.36
C ALA A 67 5.30 -20.39 -0.71
N LEU A 68 4.27 -19.62 -0.34
CA LEU A 68 4.16 -18.20 -0.64
C LEU A 68 4.72 -17.35 0.51
N PRO A 69 5.72 -16.49 0.27
CA PRO A 69 6.25 -15.58 1.27
C PRO A 69 5.25 -14.45 1.58
N THR A 70 5.15 -14.08 2.85
CA THR A 70 4.39 -12.90 3.28
C THR A 70 5.16 -11.62 2.95
N ASP A 71 4.47 -10.47 2.86
CA ASP A 71 5.03 -9.14 2.56
C ASP A 71 6.31 -8.81 3.34
N ARG A 72 6.37 -9.21 4.61
CA ARG A 72 7.54 -8.94 5.45
C ARG A 72 8.72 -9.83 5.06
N VAL A 73 8.47 -11.08 4.77
CA VAL A 73 9.50 -12.02 4.29
C VAL A 73 9.97 -11.64 2.90
N LEU A 74 9.07 -11.20 2.01
CA LEU A 74 9.42 -10.67 0.68
C LEU A 74 10.45 -9.53 0.76
N ARG A 75 10.35 -8.64 1.76
CA ARG A 75 11.36 -7.59 1.95
C ARG A 75 12.74 -8.13 2.30
N PHE A 76 12.79 -9.21 3.06
CA PHE A 76 14.06 -9.85 3.41
C PHE A 76 14.66 -10.58 2.21
N LEU A 77 13.81 -11.21 1.37
CA LEU A 77 14.25 -11.88 0.15
C LEU A 77 14.69 -10.90 -0.94
N ASP A 78 14.04 -9.75 -1.05
CA ASP A 78 14.42 -8.65 -1.92
C ASP A 78 15.80 -8.07 -1.51
N GLN A 79 16.01 -7.87 -0.22
CA GLN A 79 17.28 -7.43 0.34
C GLN A 79 18.41 -8.45 0.17
N ALA A 80 18.07 -9.75 0.14
CA ALA A 80 18.99 -10.85 -0.14
C ALA A 80 19.16 -11.15 -1.63
N GLY A 81 18.46 -10.44 -2.54
CA GLY A 81 18.56 -10.60 -3.99
C GLY A 81 17.93 -11.89 -4.56
N VAL A 82 17.12 -12.59 -3.75
CA VAL A 82 16.48 -13.85 -4.18
C VAL A 82 15.20 -13.63 -4.97
N MET A 83 14.44 -12.59 -4.61
CA MET A 83 13.16 -12.30 -5.24
C MET A 83 12.88 -10.79 -5.22
N THR A 84 12.57 -10.22 -6.37
CA THR A 84 12.23 -8.80 -6.48
C THR A 84 10.79 -8.57 -6.02
N ARG A 85 10.61 -7.62 -5.10
CA ARG A 85 9.29 -7.22 -4.64
C ARG A 85 8.67 -6.20 -5.59
N ALA A 86 7.42 -6.43 -5.99
CA ALA A 86 6.65 -5.42 -6.72
C ALA A 86 6.54 -4.12 -5.92
N LYS A 87 6.81 -2.99 -6.54
CA LYS A 87 6.61 -1.68 -5.92
C LYS A 87 5.13 -1.53 -5.57
N ARG A 88 4.84 -1.14 -4.32
CA ARG A 88 3.47 -0.81 -3.93
C ARG A 88 3.00 0.39 -4.76
N ASN A 89 1.98 0.19 -5.54
CA ASN A 89 1.32 1.28 -6.25
C ASN A 89 0.42 2.02 -5.25
N ASN A 90 0.99 3.01 -4.56
CA ASN A 90 0.29 3.87 -3.61
C ASN A 90 0.64 5.33 -3.94
N PRO A 91 0.26 5.82 -5.14
CA PRO A 91 0.68 7.13 -5.63
C PRO A 91 0.23 8.25 -4.70
N GLU A 92 -0.96 8.18 -4.12
CA GLU A 92 -1.49 9.22 -3.23
C GLU A 92 -0.73 9.35 -1.89
N ARG A 93 -0.20 8.23 -1.36
CA ARG A 93 0.60 8.27 -0.12
C ARG A 93 2.07 8.57 -0.34
N ALA A 94 2.57 8.35 -1.57
CA ALA A 94 3.95 8.64 -1.93
C ALA A 94 4.21 10.14 -2.11
N ILE A 95 3.16 10.92 -2.44
CA ILE A 95 3.26 12.37 -2.63
C ILE A 95 3.29 13.07 -1.28
N PRO A 96 4.24 13.98 -1.01
CA PRO A 96 4.31 14.76 0.22
C PRO A 96 3.00 15.51 0.49
N ARG A 97 2.63 15.61 1.78
CA ARG A 97 1.36 16.28 2.18
C ARG A 97 1.22 17.70 1.63
N LYS A 98 2.34 18.45 1.51
CA LYS A 98 2.37 19.79 0.95
C LYS A 98 1.93 19.83 -0.51
N GLU A 99 2.48 18.94 -1.33
CA GLU A 99 2.14 18.85 -2.76
C GLU A 99 0.70 18.37 -2.99
N ARG A 100 0.24 17.42 -2.17
CA ARG A 100 -1.17 16.98 -2.20
C ARG A 100 -2.14 18.10 -1.88
N LYS A 101 -1.77 18.97 -0.92
CA LYS A 101 -2.60 20.12 -0.55
C LYS A 101 -2.64 21.13 -1.68
N ALA A 102 -1.49 21.47 -2.28
CA ALA A 102 -1.40 22.37 -3.42
C ALA A 102 -2.20 21.86 -4.63
N ALA A 103 -2.02 20.61 -5.02
CA ALA A 103 -2.77 20.00 -6.12
C ALA A 103 -4.30 19.94 -5.86
N ARG A 104 -4.72 19.82 -4.59
CA ARG A 104 -6.14 19.85 -4.21
C ARG A 104 -6.70 21.27 -4.31
N GLU A 105 -5.93 22.26 -3.88
CA GLU A 105 -6.32 23.69 -3.97
C GLU A 105 -6.41 24.16 -5.42
N GLU A 106 -5.49 23.72 -6.29
CA GLU A 106 -5.56 23.99 -7.73
C GLU A 106 -6.79 23.38 -8.39
N LYS A 107 -7.07 22.10 -8.10
CA LYS A 107 -8.28 21.44 -8.61
C LYS A 107 -9.55 22.12 -8.12
N GLN A 108 -9.54 22.63 -6.90
CA GLN A 108 -10.69 23.33 -6.33
C GLN A 108 -10.89 24.70 -6.99
N LYS A 109 -9.82 25.46 -7.23
CA LYS A 109 -9.85 26.72 -7.98
C LYS A 109 -10.39 26.57 -9.38
N VAL A 110 -9.92 25.52 -10.11
CA VAL A 110 -10.42 25.22 -11.47
C VAL A 110 -11.90 24.81 -11.45
N ALA A 111 -12.31 24.02 -10.46
CA ALA A 111 -13.72 23.64 -10.32
C ALA A 111 -14.63 24.81 -9.96
N ASP A 112 -14.16 25.74 -9.12
CA ASP A 112 -14.91 26.93 -8.73
C ASP A 112 -14.96 27.94 -9.90
N ALA A 113 -13.90 28.09 -10.68
CA ALA A 113 -13.88 28.89 -11.92
C ALA A 113 -14.88 28.32 -12.97
N ALA A 114 -14.89 27.01 -13.16
CA ALA A 114 -15.83 26.39 -14.08
C ALA A 114 -17.29 26.54 -13.63
N LYS A 115 -17.55 26.50 -12.31
CA LYS A 115 -18.90 26.77 -11.75
C LYS A 115 -19.34 28.20 -11.94
N THR A 116 -18.44 29.17 -11.78
CA THR A 116 -18.77 30.59 -11.99
C THR A 116 -19.05 30.88 -13.46
N GLU A 117 -18.27 30.31 -14.39
CA GLU A 117 -18.53 30.43 -15.82
C GLU A 117 -19.85 29.76 -16.25
N ALA A 118 -20.14 28.57 -15.72
CA ALA A 118 -21.40 27.90 -15.98
C ALA A 118 -22.61 28.72 -15.47
N LYS A 119 -22.47 29.35 -14.29
CA LYS A 119 -23.50 30.20 -13.72
C LYS A 119 -23.71 31.47 -14.55
N SER A 120 -22.63 32.13 -14.98
CA SER A 120 -22.72 33.33 -15.82
C SER A 120 -23.35 33.05 -17.18
N LYS A 121 -23.04 31.89 -17.80
CA LYS A 121 -23.68 31.44 -19.06
C LYS A 121 -25.16 31.13 -18.85
N ALA A 122 -25.52 30.50 -17.75
CA ALA A 122 -26.92 30.23 -17.41
C ALA A 122 -27.72 31.51 -17.18
N ASP A 123 -27.15 32.48 -16.47
CA ASP A 123 -27.77 33.79 -16.21
C ASP A 123 -27.92 34.61 -17.52
N ALA A 124 -26.93 34.56 -18.41
CA ALA A 124 -27.04 35.17 -19.72
C ALA A 124 -28.15 34.57 -20.58
N LEU A 125 -28.23 33.26 -20.63
CA LEU A 125 -29.29 32.53 -21.36
C LEU A 125 -30.66 32.80 -20.78
N ALA A 126 -30.80 32.94 -19.47
CA ALA A 126 -32.02 33.30 -18.79
C ALA A 126 -32.50 34.71 -19.13
N ARG A 127 -31.55 35.68 -19.23
CA ARG A 127 -31.85 37.06 -19.65
C ARG A 127 -32.31 37.14 -21.13
N GLU A 128 -31.65 36.41 -22.04
CA GLU A 128 -32.10 36.33 -23.43
C GLU A 128 -33.50 35.74 -23.55
N ARG A 129 -33.82 34.69 -22.82
CA ARG A 129 -35.17 34.10 -22.79
C ARG A 129 -36.24 35.04 -22.24
N ALA A 130 -35.89 35.83 -21.21
CA ALA A 130 -36.78 36.85 -20.63
C ALA A 130 -37.10 37.98 -21.64
N ILE A 131 -36.06 38.47 -22.37
CA ILE A 131 -36.23 39.49 -23.39
C ILE A 131 -37.04 39.00 -24.57
N ALA A 132 -36.81 37.76 -25.03
CA ALA A 132 -37.60 37.13 -26.11
C ALA A 132 -39.04 36.93 -25.72
N GLY A 133 -39.32 36.56 -24.45
CA GLY A 133 -40.67 36.40 -23.92
C GLY A 133 -41.48 37.72 -23.81
N GLU A 134 -40.77 38.80 -23.49
CA GLU A 134 -41.34 40.16 -23.42
C GLU A 134 -41.69 40.71 -24.84
N ALA A 135 -40.82 40.44 -25.82
CA ALA A 135 -41.05 40.79 -27.23
C ALA A 135 -42.24 40.03 -27.82
N ALA A 136 -42.50 38.80 -27.41
CA ALA A 136 -43.60 38.01 -27.88
C ALA A 136 -44.96 38.44 -27.28
N LYS A 137 -44.99 39.09 -26.10
CA LYS A 137 -46.20 39.60 -25.47
C LYS A 137 -46.65 40.99 -25.99
N LYS A 138 -45.79 41.68 -26.74
CA LYS A 138 -46.09 42.99 -27.33
C LYS A 138 -46.63 42.95 -28.77
N LYS A 139 -46.82 41.76 -29.33
CA LYS A 139 -47.46 41.50 -30.61
C LYS A 139 -48.88 40.96 -30.39
#